data_d50fc309c2f094091ac1d07efb9b9e1f
#
_entry.id   d50fc309c2f094091ac1d07efb9b9e1f
#
_cell.length_a   1.000
_cell.length_b   1.000
_cell.length_c   1.000
_cell.angle_alpha   90.00
_cell.angle_beta   90.00
_cell.angle_gamma   90.00
#
_symmetry.space_group_name_H-M   'P 1'
#
loop_
_entity.id
_entity.type
_entity.pdbx_description
1 polymer ?
#
loop_
_entity_poly.entity_id
_entity_poly.type
_entity_poly.pdbx_seq_one_letter_code
_entity_poly.pdbx_strand_id
1 'polypeptide(L)'
;MSITTAQEQQFYDSAYAVHLHVSDDALRTNRESMLRDLNQPSGAFYERRKLYSAVLAELLSQPLTGQVVLDYGCGVGEWGVLMATEGAQATLLDLSPVAIEVGLRRAAANGVAHLVRGCARDASDLSCFSDGEFDLVYASAALHHTLKYPNALAELLRVLRPGGRLVLAETYGNNPVLNGLRRLRWRLSRQPDDAGEDIILGDRELDMLRNHFSRLDVTPMNLFAMAKRVFRARFESGAVRTTMGVLDAMDRRLLQLAPSLGRYCGEVLVVAEK
;
A
#
# COMPACT_ATOMS: atom_id res chain seq x y z
N MET A 1 -23.49 7.04 -7.30
CA MET A 1 -23.93 7.01 -5.88
C MET A 1 -22.68 6.68 -5.09
N SER A 2 -22.32 7.48 -4.10
CA SER A 2 -21.22 7.13 -3.19
C SER A 2 -21.61 5.89 -2.41
N ILE A 3 -20.73 4.92 -2.33
CA ILE A 3 -20.91 3.71 -1.52
C ILE A 3 -20.81 4.13 -0.05
N THR A 4 -21.65 3.54 0.81
CA THR A 4 -21.56 3.76 2.26
C THR A 4 -20.39 2.99 2.87
N THR A 5 -19.86 3.46 4.00
CA THR A 5 -18.80 2.73 4.76
C THR A 5 -19.19 1.27 5.03
N ALA A 6 -20.47 1.00 5.32
CA ALA A 6 -20.95 -0.37 5.54
C ALA A 6 -20.88 -1.25 4.27
N GLN A 7 -21.17 -0.69 3.11
CA GLN A 7 -21.06 -1.41 1.83
C GLN A 7 -19.59 -1.66 1.45
N GLU A 8 -18.73 -0.69 1.73
CA GLU A 8 -17.28 -0.82 1.56
C GLU A 8 -16.72 -1.92 2.48
N GLN A 9 -17.11 -1.91 3.76
CA GLN A 9 -16.75 -2.97 4.70
C GLN A 9 -17.19 -4.35 4.21
N GLN A 10 -18.46 -4.51 3.80
CA GLN A 10 -18.99 -5.77 3.29
C GLN A 10 -18.23 -6.28 2.06
N PHE A 11 -17.84 -5.38 1.18
CA PHE A 11 -17.01 -5.71 0.02
C PHE A 11 -15.65 -6.28 0.44
N TYR A 12 -14.94 -5.59 1.35
CA TYR A 12 -13.63 -6.05 1.83
C TYR A 12 -13.73 -7.31 2.68
N ASP A 13 -14.75 -7.46 3.54
CA ASP A 13 -15.00 -8.70 4.28
C ASP A 13 -15.13 -9.90 3.33
N SER A 14 -15.90 -9.72 2.24
CA SER A 14 -16.06 -10.76 1.23
C SER A 14 -14.76 -11.05 0.47
N ALA A 15 -13.98 -10.02 0.15
CA ALA A 15 -12.71 -10.16 -0.55
C ALA A 15 -11.65 -10.88 0.31
N TYR A 16 -11.62 -10.62 1.61
CA TYR A 16 -10.64 -11.21 2.52
C TYR A 16 -11.07 -12.57 3.10
N ALA A 17 -12.35 -12.95 3.02
CA ALA A 17 -12.87 -14.21 3.56
C ALA A 17 -12.14 -15.45 3.02
N VAL A 18 -11.63 -15.41 1.80
CA VAL A 18 -10.83 -16.50 1.20
C VAL A 18 -9.58 -16.82 2.04
N HIS A 19 -9.03 -15.84 2.74
CA HIS A 19 -7.84 -16.02 3.59
C HIS A 19 -8.14 -16.66 4.95
N LEU A 20 -9.40 -16.73 5.39
CA LEU A 20 -9.78 -17.42 6.62
C LEU A 20 -9.51 -18.93 6.59
N HIS A 21 -9.46 -19.51 5.40
CA HIS A 21 -9.33 -20.96 5.21
C HIS A 21 -7.93 -21.40 4.74
N VAL A 22 -7.00 -20.47 4.56
CA VAL A 22 -5.61 -20.83 4.21
C VAL A 22 -4.89 -21.41 5.42
N SER A 23 -3.91 -22.29 5.18
CA SER A 23 -3.09 -22.87 6.25
C SER A 23 -2.19 -21.83 6.92
N ASP A 24 -1.77 -22.09 8.15
CA ASP A 24 -0.84 -21.19 8.84
C ASP A 24 0.51 -21.09 8.13
N ASP A 25 0.95 -22.15 7.45
CA ASP A 25 2.16 -22.10 6.60
C ASP A 25 2.02 -21.11 5.45
N ALA A 26 0.83 -20.99 4.86
CA ALA A 26 0.55 -19.99 3.81
C ALA A 26 0.48 -18.55 4.38
N LEU A 27 0.30 -18.40 5.69
CA LEU A 27 0.32 -17.11 6.39
C LEU A 27 1.74 -16.70 6.84
N ARG A 28 2.76 -17.53 6.61
CA ARG A 28 4.13 -17.17 7.00
C ARG A 28 4.60 -15.95 6.21
N THR A 29 5.00 -14.93 6.96
CA THR A 29 5.42 -13.63 6.44
C THR A 29 6.67 -13.19 7.18
N ASN A 30 7.80 -13.16 6.48
CA ASN A 30 9.07 -12.65 6.94
C ASN A 30 9.81 -12.06 5.73
N ARG A 31 10.99 -11.51 5.96
CA ARG A 31 11.80 -10.91 4.90
C ARG A 31 12.09 -11.88 3.74
N GLU A 32 12.36 -13.16 4.04
CA GLU A 32 12.66 -14.16 3.00
C GLU A 32 11.43 -14.46 2.14
N SER A 33 10.26 -14.72 2.77
CA SER A 33 9.01 -14.96 2.04
C SER A 33 8.60 -13.75 1.20
N MET A 34 8.76 -12.54 1.73
CA MET A 34 8.48 -11.30 1.01
C MET A 34 9.39 -11.15 -0.23
N LEU A 35 10.69 -11.39 -0.08
CA LEU A 35 11.63 -11.37 -1.21
C LEU A 35 11.32 -12.44 -2.25
N ARG A 36 10.88 -13.62 -1.84
CA ARG A 36 10.43 -14.68 -2.74
C ARG A 36 9.21 -14.21 -3.54
N ASP A 37 8.19 -13.66 -2.90
CA ASP A 37 6.97 -13.20 -3.54
C ASP A 37 7.19 -12.00 -4.47
N LEU A 38 8.20 -11.20 -4.20
CA LEU A 38 8.64 -10.11 -5.08
C LEU A 38 9.40 -10.61 -6.32
N ASN A 39 10.16 -11.71 -6.21
CA ASN A 39 11.08 -12.17 -7.26
C ASN A 39 10.54 -13.34 -8.10
N GLN A 40 9.58 -14.11 -7.58
CA GLN A 40 8.98 -15.21 -8.33
C GLN A 40 7.78 -14.72 -9.15
N PRO A 41 7.68 -15.07 -10.45
CA PRO A 41 6.57 -14.65 -11.32
C PRO A 41 5.17 -15.05 -10.83
N SER A 42 5.07 -16.12 -10.04
CA SER A 42 3.84 -16.58 -9.36
C SER A 42 3.59 -15.90 -8.01
N GLY A 43 4.54 -15.12 -7.51
CA GLY A 43 4.45 -14.48 -6.20
C GLY A 43 3.37 -13.39 -6.14
N ALA A 44 2.74 -13.26 -5.00
CA ALA A 44 1.62 -12.34 -4.77
C ALA A 44 1.97 -10.86 -5.08
N PHE A 45 3.22 -10.47 -4.85
CA PHE A 45 3.68 -9.10 -5.04
C PHE A 45 4.42 -8.86 -6.35
N TYR A 46 4.58 -9.87 -7.20
CA TYR A 46 5.41 -9.77 -8.41
C TYR A 46 4.92 -8.69 -9.40
N GLU A 47 3.61 -8.52 -9.57
CA GLU A 47 3.06 -7.47 -10.45
C GLU A 47 3.53 -6.07 -10.03
N ARG A 48 3.63 -5.81 -8.72
CA ARG A 48 4.06 -4.52 -8.15
C ARG A 48 5.49 -4.58 -7.58
N ARG A 49 6.27 -5.58 -7.96
CA ARG A 49 7.60 -5.87 -7.36
C ARG A 49 8.52 -4.64 -7.30
N LYS A 50 8.49 -3.76 -8.31
CA LYS A 50 9.35 -2.58 -8.32
C LYS A 50 9.00 -1.61 -7.19
N LEU A 51 7.71 -1.35 -7.01
CA LEU A 51 7.22 -0.50 -5.91
C LEU A 51 7.47 -1.17 -4.57
N TYR A 52 7.07 -2.43 -4.43
CA TYR A 52 7.17 -3.13 -3.14
C TYR A 52 8.61 -3.50 -2.75
N SER A 53 9.53 -3.66 -3.70
CA SER A 53 10.96 -3.77 -3.37
C SER A 53 11.50 -2.45 -2.81
N ALA A 54 11.07 -1.32 -3.35
CA ALA A 54 11.45 -0.01 -2.82
C ALA A 54 10.82 0.24 -1.43
N VAL A 55 9.56 -0.17 -1.23
CA VAL A 55 8.89 -0.15 0.09
C VAL A 55 9.66 -0.99 1.10
N LEU A 56 9.98 -2.24 0.75
CA LEU A 56 10.73 -3.13 1.63
C LEU A 56 12.09 -2.55 2.03
N ALA A 57 12.81 -1.98 1.06
CA ALA A 57 14.09 -1.32 1.32
C ALA A 57 13.93 -0.10 2.23
N GLU A 58 12.87 0.69 2.05
CA GLU A 58 12.60 1.87 2.86
C GLU A 58 12.19 1.51 4.29
N LEU A 59 11.24 0.57 4.46
CA LEU A 59 10.80 0.13 5.78
C LEU A 59 11.95 -0.45 6.61
N LEU A 60 12.85 -1.20 5.96
CA LEU A 60 14.01 -1.83 6.60
C LEU A 60 15.30 -0.98 6.53
N SER A 61 15.21 0.29 6.13
CA SER A 61 16.37 1.21 6.06
C SER A 61 16.90 1.57 7.44
N GLN A 62 16.07 1.44 8.47
CA GLN A 62 16.41 1.66 9.87
C GLN A 62 15.93 0.48 10.72
N PRO A 63 16.57 0.18 11.86
CA PRO A 63 16.10 -0.85 12.78
C PRO A 63 14.66 -0.57 13.24
N LEU A 64 13.82 -1.59 13.17
CA LEU A 64 12.42 -1.51 13.61
C LEU A 64 12.22 -1.95 15.06
N THR A 65 13.23 -2.55 15.68
CA THR A 65 13.15 -3.04 17.06
C THR A 65 12.72 -1.93 18.01
N GLY A 66 11.60 -2.16 18.69
CA GLY A 66 11.02 -1.21 19.66
C GLY A 66 10.25 -0.04 19.05
N GLN A 67 10.22 0.11 17.73
CA GLN A 67 9.37 1.13 17.09
C GLN A 67 7.89 0.74 17.17
N VAL A 68 7.03 1.72 17.39
CA VAL A 68 5.57 1.56 17.34
C VAL A 68 5.10 1.94 15.95
N VAL A 69 4.53 1.00 15.23
CA VAL A 69 4.18 1.18 13.82
C VAL A 69 2.68 0.97 13.56
N LEU A 70 2.12 1.74 12.64
CA LEU A 70 0.76 1.60 12.15
C LEU A 70 0.79 1.10 10.70
N ASP A 71 0.18 -0.05 10.45
CA ASP A 71 -0.16 -0.54 9.11
C ASP A 71 -1.57 -0.06 8.80
N TYR A 72 -1.66 1.03 8.05
CA TYR A 72 -2.88 1.80 7.77
C TYR A 72 -3.57 1.26 6.52
N GLY A 73 -4.74 0.64 6.69
CA GLY A 73 -5.40 -0.13 5.65
C GLY A 73 -4.61 -1.41 5.38
N CYS A 74 -4.37 -2.19 6.45
CA CYS A 74 -3.42 -3.30 6.45
C CYS A 74 -3.84 -4.50 5.58
N GLY A 75 -5.11 -4.56 5.14
CA GLY A 75 -5.63 -5.77 4.52
C GLY A 75 -5.41 -6.98 5.43
N VAL A 76 -4.85 -8.04 4.88
CA VAL A 76 -4.58 -9.27 5.65
C VAL A 76 -3.24 -9.25 6.43
N GLY A 77 -2.66 -8.06 6.65
CA GLY A 77 -1.59 -7.80 7.60
C GLY A 77 -0.18 -8.23 7.18
N GLU A 78 0.10 -8.40 5.88
CA GLU A 78 1.43 -8.86 5.44
C GLU A 78 2.54 -7.92 5.85
N TRP A 79 2.37 -6.62 5.67
CA TRP A 79 3.40 -5.62 5.96
C TRP A 79 3.55 -5.33 7.45
N GLY A 80 2.42 -5.23 8.17
CA GLY A 80 2.45 -5.05 9.63
C GLY A 80 3.11 -6.22 10.35
N VAL A 81 2.77 -7.47 9.95
CA VAL A 81 3.41 -8.66 10.51
C VAL A 81 4.89 -8.76 10.11
N LEU A 82 5.25 -8.41 8.86
CA LEU A 82 6.65 -8.31 8.47
C LEU A 82 7.42 -7.35 9.41
N MET A 83 6.89 -6.15 9.65
CA MET A 83 7.52 -5.19 10.56
C MET A 83 7.63 -5.74 11.98
N ALA A 84 6.65 -6.52 12.45
CA ALA A 84 6.69 -7.18 13.75
C ALA A 84 7.76 -8.29 13.80
N THR A 85 7.99 -9.04 12.71
CA THR A 85 9.10 -10.03 12.66
C THR A 85 10.49 -9.36 12.69
N GLU A 86 10.59 -8.07 12.36
CA GLU A 86 11.80 -7.25 12.49
C GLU A 86 11.84 -6.50 13.85
N GLY A 87 10.93 -6.81 14.78
CA GLY A 87 10.92 -6.35 16.17
C GLY A 87 10.09 -5.10 16.46
N ALA A 88 9.26 -4.64 15.52
CA ALA A 88 8.33 -3.54 15.77
C ALA A 88 7.12 -3.98 16.59
N GLN A 89 6.52 -3.03 17.33
CA GLN A 89 5.17 -3.16 17.87
C GLN A 89 4.17 -2.67 16.82
N ALA A 90 3.49 -3.59 16.14
CA ALA A 90 2.64 -3.27 15.00
C ALA A 90 1.16 -3.18 15.39
N THR A 91 0.49 -2.13 14.91
CA THR A 91 -0.97 -2.03 14.93
C THR A 91 -1.48 -2.23 13.51
N LEU A 92 -2.33 -3.23 13.32
CA LEU A 92 -3.03 -3.49 12.07
C LEU A 92 -4.35 -2.72 12.11
N LEU A 93 -4.55 -1.80 11.18
CA LEU A 93 -5.79 -1.01 11.05
C LEU A 93 -6.43 -1.29 9.71
N ASP A 94 -7.65 -1.77 9.71
CA ASP A 94 -8.46 -1.97 8.49
C ASP A 94 -9.94 -1.79 8.80
N LEU A 95 -10.72 -1.43 7.79
CA LEU A 95 -12.18 -1.33 7.90
C LEU A 95 -12.83 -2.71 8.12
N SER A 96 -12.22 -3.77 7.56
CA SER A 96 -12.72 -5.15 7.59
C SER A 96 -12.29 -5.88 8.86
N PRO A 97 -13.22 -6.28 9.73
CA PRO A 97 -12.93 -7.21 10.83
C PRO A 97 -12.31 -8.53 10.37
N VAL A 98 -12.70 -9.02 9.18
CA VAL A 98 -12.15 -10.24 8.57
C VAL A 98 -10.67 -10.06 8.24
N ALA A 99 -10.28 -8.92 7.70
CA ALA A 99 -8.88 -8.58 7.44
C ALA A 99 -8.06 -8.64 8.74
N ILE A 100 -8.58 -8.02 9.80
CA ILE A 100 -7.92 -7.98 11.11
C ILE A 100 -7.81 -9.40 11.70
N GLU A 101 -8.85 -10.22 11.62
CA GLU A 101 -8.80 -11.63 12.08
C GLU A 101 -7.69 -12.40 11.36
N VAL A 102 -7.61 -12.30 10.03
CA VAL A 102 -6.55 -12.94 9.24
C VAL A 102 -5.17 -12.40 9.61
N GLY A 103 -5.02 -11.08 9.79
CA GLY A 103 -3.77 -10.44 10.18
C GLY A 103 -3.27 -10.91 11.56
N LEU A 104 -4.16 -11.03 12.55
CA LEU A 104 -3.81 -11.55 13.88
C LEU A 104 -3.44 -13.03 13.83
N ARG A 105 -4.14 -13.83 13.02
CA ARG A 105 -3.79 -15.22 12.75
C ARG A 105 -2.42 -15.35 12.07
N ARG A 106 -2.13 -14.46 11.11
CA ARG A 106 -0.80 -14.33 10.49
C ARG A 106 0.27 -14.03 11.53
N ALA A 107 0.04 -13.08 12.45
CA ALA A 107 0.97 -12.75 13.52
C ALA A 107 1.25 -13.97 14.42
N ALA A 108 0.22 -14.76 14.76
CA ALA A 108 0.38 -16.00 15.53
C ALA A 108 1.20 -17.05 14.77
N ALA A 109 0.93 -17.26 13.47
CA ALA A 109 1.67 -18.21 12.62
C ALA A 109 3.16 -17.84 12.47
N ASN A 110 3.51 -16.57 12.69
CA ASN A 110 4.89 -16.08 12.66
C ASN A 110 5.53 -15.93 14.06
N GLY A 111 4.85 -16.32 15.13
CA GLY A 111 5.38 -16.25 16.50
C GLY A 111 5.47 -14.85 17.09
N VAL A 112 4.85 -13.85 16.46
CA VAL A 112 4.91 -12.43 16.85
C VAL A 112 3.57 -11.87 17.33
N ALA A 113 2.63 -12.74 17.72
CA ALA A 113 1.31 -12.32 18.21
C ALA A 113 1.39 -11.33 19.39
N HIS A 114 2.44 -11.41 20.21
CA HIS A 114 2.67 -10.53 21.35
C HIS A 114 3.13 -9.10 20.94
N LEU A 115 3.54 -8.90 19.69
CA LEU A 115 3.95 -7.61 19.14
C LEU A 115 2.87 -6.99 18.24
N VAL A 116 1.77 -7.69 17.97
CA VAL A 116 0.76 -7.26 17.00
C VAL A 116 -0.59 -7.08 17.68
N ARG A 117 -1.20 -5.93 17.48
CA ARG A 117 -2.61 -5.70 17.84
C ARG A 117 -3.42 -5.34 16.59
N GLY A 118 -4.71 -5.65 16.61
CA GLY A 118 -5.64 -5.34 15.52
C GLY A 118 -6.66 -4.29 15.93
N CYS A 119 -7.06 -3.44 14.98
CA CYS A 119 -8.10 -2.45 15.13
C CYS A 119 -8.99 -2.46 13.87
N ALA A 120 -10.20 -3.01 13.98
CA ALA A 120 -11.19 -2.99 12.90
C ALA A 120 -11.97 -1.67 12.96
N ARG A 121 -11.59 -0.68 12.14
CA ARG A 121 -12.17 0.67 12.18
C ARG A 121 -11.96 1.38 10.85
N ASP A 122 -12.84 2.34 10.57
CA ASP A 122 -12.63 3.30 9.48
C ASP A 122 -11.36 4.12 9.74
N ALA A 123 -10.44 4.06 8.80
CA ALA A 123 -9.14 4.71 8.91
C ALA A 123 -9.21 6.25 8.81
N SER A 124 -10.38 6.82 8.54
CA SER A 124 -10.63 8.27 8.66
C SER A 124 -10.85 8.73 10.11
N ASP A 125 -11.11 7.79 11.04
CA ASP A 125 -11.30 8.03 12.47
C ASP A 125 -10.24 7.30 13.29
N LEU A 126 -9.18 8.00 13.66
CA LEU A 126 -8.09 7.50 14.49
C LEU A 126 -8.20 7.91 15.97
N SER A 127 -9.41 8.31 16.42
CA SER A 127 -9.64 8.78 17.81
C SER A 127 -9.32 7.76 18.90
N CYS A 128 -9.18 6.46 18.53
CA CYS A 128 -8.75 5.40 19.44
C CYS A 128 -7.25 5.39 19.73
N PHE A 129 -6.46 6.19 19.02
CA PHE A 129 -5.02 6.32 19.20
C PHE A 129 -4.65 7.66 19.81
N SER A 130 -3.59 7.66 20.61
CA SER A 130 -3.05 8.87 21.25
C SER A 130 -2.28 9.76 20.26
N ASP A 131 -2.13 11.02 20.61
CA ASP A 131 -1.27 11.95 19.88
C ASP A 131 0.19 11.46 19.89
N GLY A 132 0.80 11.41 18.72
CA GLY A 132 2.20 11.00 18.59
C GLY A 132 2.47 9.53 18.97
N GLU A 133 1.49 8.67 18.88
CA GLU A 133 1.62 7.25 19.28
C GLU A 133 2.58 6.47 18.37
N PHE A 134 2.67 6.81 17.09
CA PHE A 134 3.40 6.01 16.11
C PHE A 134 4.71 6.66 15.65
N ASP A 135 5.77 5.85 15.63
CA ASP A 135 7.06 6.18 15.04
C ASP A 135 7.02 6.15 13.51
N LEU A 136 6.24 5.22 12.96
CA LEU A 136 6.09 4.96 11.55
C LEU A 136 4.63 4.63 11.22
N VAL A 137 4.11 5.29 10.19
CA VAL A 137 2.85 4.89 9.54
C VAL A 137 3.17 4.41 8.14
N TYR A 138 2.74 3.20 7.82
CA TYR A 138 2.80 2.64 6.47
C TYR A 138 1.38 2.52 5.90
N ALA A 139 1.19 2.91 4.64
CA ALA A 139 -0.05 2.70 3.92
C ALA A 139 0.21 2.25 2.48
N SER A 140 -0.48 1.22 2.04
CA SER A 140 -0.41 0.73 0.67
C SER A 140 -1.78 0.66 0.02
N ALA A 141 -2.00 1.49 -1.00
CA ALA A 141 -3.27 1.59 -1.72
C ALA A 141 -4.47 1.82 -0.76
N ALA A 142 -4.26 2.59 0.30
CA ALA A 142 -5.23 2.80 1.38
C ALA A 142 -5.50 4.29 1.64
N LEU A 143 -4.47 5.13 1.63
CA LEU A 143 -4.63 6.54 2.00
C LEU A 143 -5.59 7.28 1.05
N HIS A 144 -5.58 6.95 -0.24
CA HIS A 144 -6.45 7.58 -1.23
C HIS A 144 -7.94 7.36 -0.94
N HIS A 145 -8.33 6.27 -0.28
CA HIS A 145 -9.72 6.04 0.14
C HIS A 145 -10.16 7.00 1.25
N THR A 146 -9.24 7.45 2.09
CA THR A 146 -9.56 8.26 3.27
C THR A 146 -9.36 9.75 3.05
N LEU A 147 -8.52 10.18 2.09
CA LEU A 147 -8.29 11.60 1.78
C LEU A 147 -9.55 12.37 1.34
N LYS A 148 -10.62 11.68 0.96
CA LYS A 148 -11.93 12.28 0.70
C LYS A 148 -12.60 12.84 1.99
N TYR A 149 -12.19 12.37 3.16
CA TYR A 149 -12.73 12.81 4.43
C TYR A 149 -11.93 13.99 4.98
N PRO A 150 -12.58 15.09 5.40
CA PRO A 150 -11.89 16.35 5.75
C PRO A 150 -10.84 16.20 6.85
N ASN A 151 -11.04 15.30 7.79
CA ASN A 151 -10.19 15.15 8.97
C ASN A 151 -9.13 14.04 8.85
N ALA A 152 -9.18 13.21 7.82
CA ALA A 152 -8.31 12.03 7.73
C ALA A 152 -6.81 12.37 7.77
N LEU A 153 -6.40 13.41 7.04
CA LEU A 153 -5.01 13.86 7.06
C LEU A 153 -4.62 14.44 8.44
N ALA A 154 -5.51 15.22 9.06
CA ALA A 154 -5.25 15.79 10.38
C ALA A 154 -5.11 14.70 11.44
N GLU A 155 -5.96 13.67 11.40
CA GLU A 155 -5.87 12.51 12.29
C GLU A 155 -4.59 11.71 12.06
N LEU A 156 -4.22 11.45 10.80
CA LEU A 156 -2.96 10.79 10.45
C LEU A 156 -1.75 11.55 11.01
N LEU A 157 -1.76 12.88 10.84
CA LEU A 157 -0.72 13.74 11.39
C LEU A 157 -0.73 13.74 12.92
N ARG A 158 -1.89 13.73 13.55
CA ARG A 158 -2.01 13.72 15.01
C ARG A 158 -1.37 12.49 15.62
N VAL A 159 -1.66 11.31 15.09
CA VAL A 159 -1.16 10.04 15.63
C VAL A 159 0.32 9.78 15.33
N LEU A 160 0.88 10.41 14.29
CA LEU A 160 2.29 10.32 13.96
C LEU A 160 3.09 11.28 14.88
N ARG A 161 4.13 10.79 15.57
CA ARG A 161 4.95 11.63 16.45
C ARG A 161 5.76 12.67 15.68
N PRO A 162 6.22 13.74 16.32
CA PRO A 162 7.24 14.61 15.74
C PRO A 162 8.50 13.80 15.38
N GLY A 163 9.04 14.00 14.18
CA GLY A 163 10.13 13.20 13.62
C GLY A 163 9.73 11.77 13.22
N GLY A 164 8.44 11.44 13.29
CA GLY A 164 7.92 10.16 12.80
C GLY A 164 7.84 10.11 11.28
N ARG A 165 7.87 8.91 10.72
CA ARG A 165 7.89 8.70 9.27
C ARG A 165 6.55 8.19 8.74
N LEU A 166 6.17 8.70 7.57
CA LEU A 166 5.04 8.20 6.77
C LEU A 166 5.60 7.58 5.48
N VAL A 167 5.26 6.33 5.21
CA VAL A 167 5.66 5.62 3.98
C VAL A 167 4.40 5.20 3.23
N LEU A 168 4.23 5.72 2.02
CA LEU A 168 3.05 5.47 1.19
C LEU A 168 3.45 4.75 -0.10
N ALA A 169 2.74 3.67 -0.41
CA ALA A 169 2.85 2.93 -1.67
C ALA A 169 1.52 3.04 -2.44
N GLU A 170 1.43 4.01 -3.34
CA GLU A 170 0.14 4.40 -3.92
C GLU A 170 0.09 4.30 -5.46
N THR A 171 -1.12 4.28 -5.96
CA THR A 171 -1.39 4.53 -7.38
C THR A 171 -1.24 6.03 -7.65
N TYR A 172 -0.50 6.39 -8.71
CA TYR A 172 -0.27 7.78 -9.07
C TYR A 172 -1.22 8.22 -10.18
N GLY A 173 -1.88 9.36 -9.99
CA GLY A 173 -3.09 9.74 -10.72
C GLY A 173 -2.95 10.84 -11.77
N ASN A 174 -1.75 11.37 -12.04
CA ASN A 174 -1.59 12.50 -12.95
C ASN A 174 -1.60 12.12 -14.45
N ASN A 175 -1.56 10.83 -14.80
CA ASN A 175 -1.50 10.38 -16.18
C ASN A 175 -2.90 10.34 -16.82
N PRO A 176 -3.22 11.24 -17.77
CA PRO A 176 -4.55 11.32 -18.37
C PRO A 176 -4.91 10.07 -19.18
N VAL A 177 -3.92 9.39 -19.79
CA VAL A 177 -4.14 8.16 -20.56
C VAL A 177 -4.53 7.02 -19.62
N LEU A 178 -3.77 6.84 -18.53
CA LEU A 178 -4.10 5.81 -17.53
C LEU A 178 -5.46 6.08 -16.89
N ASN A 179 -5.79 7.32 -16.61
CA ASN A 179 -7.09 7.70 -16.06
C ASN A 179 -8.23 7.45 -17.05
N GLY A 180 -7.98 7.71 -18.34
CA GLY A 180 -8.91 7.38 -19.43
C GLY A 180 -9.17 5.86 -19.52
N LEU A 181 -8.11 5.06 -19.45
CA LEU A 181 -8.20 3.59 -19.47
C LEU A 181 -8.92 3.04 -18.23
N ARG A 182 -8.68 3.62 -17.04
CA ARG A 182 -9.41 3.26 -15.81
C ARG A 182 -10.90 3.52 -15.97
N ARG A 183 -11.29 4.72 -16.43
CA ARG A 183 -12.70 5.07 -16.68
C ARG A 183 -13.36 4.17 -17.73
N LEU A 184 -12.64 3.81 -18.80
CA LEU A 184 -13.14 2.90 -19.81
C LEU A 184 -13.36 1.50 -19.24
N ARG A 185 -12.37 0.98 -18.50
CA ARG A 185 -12.50 -0.31 -17.82
C ARG A 185 -13.70 -0.33 -16.90
N TRP A 186 -13.88 0.71 -16.08
CA TRP A 186 -15.02 0.83 -15.17
C TRP A 186 -16.36 0.75 -15.92
N ARG A 187 -16.51 1.50 -17.02
CA ARG A 187 -17.72 1.45 -17.84
C ARG A 187 -18.00 0.08 -18.42
N LEU A 188 -16.97 -0.72 -18.68
CA LEU A 188 -17.09 -2.05 -19.30
C LEU A 188 -17.30 -3.16 -18.27
N SER A 189 -16.80 -3.03 -17.05
CA SER A 189 -16.79 -4.10 -16.05
C SER A 189 -18.14 -4.35 -15.40
N ARG A 190 -19.08 -3.40 -15.43
CA ARG A 190 -20.39 -3.44 -14.74
C ARG A 190 -20.33 -3.86 -13.26
N GLN A 191 -19.12 -4.00 -12.70
CA GLN A 191 -18.97 -4.24 -11.27
C GLN A 191 -19.18 -2.91 -10.54
N PRO A 192 -19.86 -2.91 -9.37
CA PRO A 192 -19.77 -1.77 -8.49
C PRO A 192 -18.29 -1.55 -8.25
N ASP A 193 -17.80 -0.40 -8.64
CA ASP A 193 -16.41 -0.08 -8.51
C ASP A 193 -15.99 -0.21 -7.07
N ASP A 194 -14.72 -0.55 -6.89
CA ASP A 194 -14.04 -0.36 -5.64
C ASP A 194 -14.44 1.01 -5.14
N ALA A 195 -15.27 1.00 -4.12
CA ALA A 195 -15.89 2.18 -3.59
C ALA A 195 -14.81 3.21 -3.32
N GLY A 196 -14.72 4.20 -4.13
CA GLY A 196 -13.90 5.34 -3.83
C GLY A 196 -12.59 5.45 -4.60
N GLU A 197 -12.47 4.94 -5.82
CA GLU A 197 -11.44 5.40 -6.75
C GLU A 197 -11.54 6.91 -7.07
N ASP A 198 -12.30 7.65 -6.29
CA ASP A 198 -12.59 9.05 -6.54
C ASP A 198 -11.36 9.94 -6.32
N ILE A 199 -10.41 9.54 -5.47
CA ILE A 199 -9.18 10.28 -5.22
C ILE A 199 -7.97 9.36 -5.39
N ILE A 200 -7.34 9.42 -6.55
CA ILE A 200 -6.02 8.82 -6.78
C ILE A 200 -4.98 9.87 -6.39
N LEU A 201 -3.94 9.45 -5.65
CA LEU A 201 -2.88 10.34 -5.22
C LEU A 201 -2.27 11.09 -6.44
N GLY A 202 -2.40 12.39 -6.47
CA GLY A 202 -1.91 13.27 -7.52
C GLY A 202 -1.06 14.42 -6.97
N ASP A 203 -0.72 15.37 -7.82
CA ASP A 203 0.09 16.53 -7.42
C ASP A 203 -0.58 17.33 -6.30
N ARG A 204 -1.91 17.46 -6.34
CA ARG A 204 -2.67 18.18 -5.32
C ARG A 204 -2.53 17.53 -3.93
N GLU A 205 -2.67 16.24 -3.86
CA GLU A 205 -2.57 15.48 -2.61
C GLU A 205 -1.12 15.47 -2.11
N LEU A 206 -0.13 15.40 -3.02
CA LEU A 206 1.28 15.55 -2.66
C LEU A 206 1.59 16.96 -2.12
N ASP A 207 0.99 18.01 -2.68
CA ASP A 207 1.16 19.37 -2.18
C ASP A 207 0.53 19.55 -0.80
N MET A 208 -0.63 18.91 -0.55
CA MET A 208 -1.21 18.87 0.79
C MET A 208 -0.24 18.22 1.79
N LEU A 209 0.38 17.10 1.45
CA LEU A 209 1.37 16.45 2.30
C LEU A 209 2.60 17.35 2.52
N ARG A 210 3.15 17.98 1.48
CA ARG A 210 4.32 18.88 1.58
C ARG A 210 4.13 20.00 2.60
N ASN A 211 2.91 20.50 2.76
CA ASN A 211 2.62 21.58 3.70
C ASN A 211 2.66 21.15 5.17
N HIS A 212 2.66 19.84 5.44
CA HIS A 212 2.56 19.30 6.80
C HIS A 212 3.79 18.49 7.23
N PHE A 213 4.67 18.12 6.29
CA PHE A 213 5.86 17.34 6.57
C PHE A 213 7.14 18.19 6.36
N SER A 214 8.12 18.01 7.23
CA SER A 214 9.42 18.71 7.16
C SER A 214 10.24 18.26 5.95
N ARG A 215 10.08 16.98 5.57
CA ARG A 215 10.68 16.35 4.40
C ARG A 215 9.66 15.49 3.69
N LEU A 216 9.67 15.51 2.35
CA LEU A 216 8.82 14.67 1.52
C LEU A 216 9.58 14.25 0.27
N ASP A 217 9.96 12.99 0.22
CA ASP A 217 10.62 12.36 -0.93
C ASP A 217 9.58 11.61 -1.76
N VAL A 218 9.52 11.90 -3.05
CA VAL A 218 8.57 11.28 -3.98
C VAL A 218 9.33 10.51 -5.04
N THR A 219 9.12 9.21 -5.12
CA THR A 219 9.74 8.32 -6.10
C THR A 219 8.67 7.74 -7.04
N PRO A 220 8.42 8.38 -8.19
CA PRO A 220 7.47 7.88 -9.17
C PRO A 220 8.03 6.67 -9.93
N MET A 221 7.15 5.71 -10.25
CA MET A 221 7.54 4.44 -10.87
C MET A 221 6.53 4.01 -11.92
N ASN A 222 7.04 3.27 -12.93
CA ASN A 222 6.22 2.62 -13.95
C ASN A 222 5.46 3.61 -14.84
N LEU A 223 6.15 4.16 -15.83
CA LEU A 223 5.56 4.96 -16.91
C LEU A 223 4.97 4.02 -17.98
N PHE A 224 5.81 3.42 -18.81
CA PHE A 224 5.40 2.41 -19.80
C PHE A 224 5.24 1.02 -19.17
N ALA A 225 6.01 0.72 -18.14
CA ALA A 225 5.90 -0.52 -17.38
C ALA A 225 4.54 -0.68 -16.68
N MET A 226 3.68 0.33 -16.67
CA MET A 226 2.25 0.18 -16.33
C MET A 226 1.49 -0.78 -17.26
N ALA A 227 2.02 -1.10 -18.45
CA ALA A 227 1.54 -2.17 -19.30
C ALA A 227 1.48 -3.54 -18.57
N LYS A 228 2.18 -3.70 -17.44
CA LYS A 228 2.07 -4.88 -16.56
C LYS A 228 0.63 -5.25 -16.21
N ARG A 229 -0.28 -4.27 -16.10
CA ARG A 229 -1.69 -4.52 -15.82
C ARG A 229 -2.42 -5.27 -16.94
N VAL A 230 -1.95 -5.16 -18.19
CA VAL A 230 -2.45 -5.94 -19.34
C VAL A 230 -1.96 -7.40 -19.28
N PHE A 231 -0.80 -7.61 -18.67
CA PHE A 231 -0.17 -8.92 -18.54
C PHE A 231 -0.44 -9.62 -17.20
N ARG A 232 -1.37 -9.11 -16.40
CA ARG A 232 -1.75 -9.70 -15.11
C ARG A 232 -2.01 -11.21 -15.26
N ALA A 233 -1.51 -12.01 -14.33
CA ALA A 233 -1.56 -13.48 -14.34
C ALA A 233 -0.81 -14.17 -15.50
N ARG A 234 0.07 -13.45 -16.24
CA ARG A 234 0.86 -14.01 -17.35
C ARG A 234 2.36 -13.86 -17.17
N PHE A 235 2.82 -13.48 -15.99
CA PHE A 235 4.24 -13.22 -15.72
C PHE A 235 5.13 -14.46 -15.77
N GLU A 236 4.58 -15.66 -15.72
CA GLU A 236 5.32 -16.91 -15.94
C GLU A 236 5.83 -17.05 -17.38
N SER A 237 5.19 -16.38 -18.36
CA SER A 237 5.64 -16.33 -19.74
C SER A 237 6.98 -15.61 -19.89
N GLY A 238 7.98 -16.25 -20.49
CA GLY A 238 9.27 -15.65 -20.81
C GLY A 238 9.14 -14.41 -21.70
N ALA A 239 8.24 -14.44 -22.70
CA ALA A 239 7.99 -13.31 -23.58
C ALA A 239 7.46 -12.09 -22.80
N VAL A 240 6.51 -12.30 -21.86
CA VAL A 240 5.98 -11.22 -21.00
C VAL A 240 7.10 -10.63 -20.13
N ARG A 241 7.94 -11.48 -19.51
CA ARG A 241 9.06 -11.00 -18.68
C ARG A 241 10.06 -10.19 -19.49
N THR A 242 10.41 -10.65 -20.71
CA THR A 242 11.30 -9.90 -21.61
C THR A 242 10.69 -8.55 -21.99
N THR A 243 9.44 -8.51 -22.39
CA THR A 243 8.73 -7.27 -22.71
C THR A 243 8.73 -6.31 -21.53
N MET A 244 8.39 -6.79 -20.33
CA MET A 244 8.42 -5.97 -19.12
C MET A 244 9.82 -5.47 -18.80
N GLY A 245 10.87 -6.30 -18.99
CA GLY A 245 12.26 -5.89 -18.81
C GLY A 245 12.67 -4.75 -19.76
N VAL A 246 12.23 -4.79 -21.01
CA VAL A 246 12.47 -3.72 -22.00
C VAL A 246 11.75 -2.43 -21.55
N LEU A 247 10.46 -2.51 -21.17
CA LEU A 247 9.70 -1.36 -20.72
C LEU A 247 10.30 -0.74 -19.44
N ASP A 248 10.75 -1.56 -18.50
CA ASP A 248 11.45 -1.08 -17.30
C ASP A 248 12.79 -0.39 -17.64
N ALA A 249 13.52 -0.88 -18.63
CA ALA A 249 14.76 -0.24 -19.09
C ALA A 249 14.50 1.09 -19.79
N MET A 250 13.43 1.16 -20.59
CA MET A 250 12.98 2.41 -21.21
C MET A 250 12.57 3.42 -20.15
N ASP A 251 11.76 3.04 -19.18
CA ASP A 251 11.34 3.92 -18.08
C ASP A 251 12.54 4.49 -17.34
N ARG A 252 13.51 3.64 -16.96
CA ARG A 252 14.72 4.12 -16.27
C ARG A 252 15.48 5.18 -17.07
N ARG A 253 15.68 4.95 -18.36
CA ARG A 253 16.41 5.90 -19.22
C ARG A 253 15.65 7.20 -19.40
N LEU A 254 14.35 7.11 -19.68
CA LEU A 254 13.51 8.29 -19.89
C LEU A 254 13.39 9.14 -18.64
N LEU A 255 13.18 8.52 -17.48
CA LEU A 255 13.07 9.26 -16.22
C LEU A 255 14.40 9.87 -15.77
N GLN A 256 15.55 9.30 -16.18
CA GLN A 256 16.87 9.92 -15.99
C GLN A 256 17.08 11.14 -16.89
N LEU A 257 16.66 11.06 -18.17
CA LEU A 257 16.83 12.14 -19.14
C LEU A 257 15.79 13.27 -18.97
N ALA A 258 14.59 12.91 -18.57
CA ALA A 258 13.47 13.82 -18.39
C ALA A 258 12.71 13.51 -17.09
N PRO A 259 13.26 13.90 -15.91
CA PRO A 259 12.64 13.60 -14.60
C PRO A 259 11.21 14.11 -14.46
N SER A 260 10.85 15.19 -15.17
CA SER A 260 9.49 15.74 -15.18
C SER A 260 8.42 14.77 -15.70
N LEU A 261 8.81 13.75 -16.48
CA LEU A 261 7.90 12.69 -16.92
C LEU A 261 7.48 11.78 -15.76
N GLY A 262 8.20 11.81 -14.63
CA GLY A 262 7.85 11.07 -13.42
C GLY A 262 6.42 11.32 -12.95
N ARG A 263 5.90 12.55 -13.13
CA ARG A 263 4.50 12.88 -12.80
C ARG A 263 3.45 12.04 -13.54
N TYR A 264 3.81 11.44 -14.68
CA TYR A 264 2.92 10.58 -15.47
C TYR A 264 3.10 9.09 -15.20
N CYS A 265 3.96 8.72 -14.25
CA CYS A 265 4.06 7.34 -13.78
C CYS A 265 2.73 6.87 -13.17
N GLY A 266 2.53 5.57 -13.11
CA GLY A 266 1.28 5.00 -12.61
C GLY A 266 1.32 4.59 -11.14
N GLU A 267 2.50 4.57 -10.52
CA GLU A 267 2.73 4.23 -9.12
C GLU A 267 3.74 5.19 -8.50
N VAL A 268 3.65 5.37 -7.20
CA VAL A 268 4.54 6.24 -6.43
C VAL A 268 4.83 5.67 -5.05
N LEU A 269 6.09 5.75 -4.64
CA LEU A 269 6.51 5.65 -3.25
C LEU A 269 6.70 7.07 -2.72
N VAL A 270 6.06 7.37 -1.60
CA VAL A 270 6.24 8.63 -0.87
C VAL A 270 6.80 8.31 0.50
N VAL A 271 7.88 8.99 0.87
CA VAL A 271 8.47 8.93 2.19
C VAL A 271 8.46 10.34 2.75
N ALA A 272 7.81 10.52 3.90
CA ALA A 272 7.70 11.82 4.53
C ALA A 272 8.11 11.74 6.01
N GLU A 273 8.68 12.83 6.52
CA GLU A 273 9.09 12.98 7.91
C GLU A 273 8.38 14.20 8.51
N LYS A 274 7.70 13.98 9.66
CA LYS A 274 6.90 15.00 10.34
C LYS A 274 7.76 15.99 11.13
#